data_4c08bfa620b1b705f8a03b490d47fcb1
#
_entry.id   4c08bfa620b1b705f8a03b490d47fcb1
#
_cell.length_a   1.000
_cell.length_b   1.000
_cell.length_c   1.000
_cell.angle_alpha   90.00
_cell.angle_beta   90.00
_cell.angle_gamma   90.00
#
_symmetry.space_group_name_H-M   'P 1'
#
loop_
_entity.id
_entity.type
_entity.pdbx_description
1 polymer ?
#
loop_
_entity_poly.entity_id
_entity_poly.type
_entity_poly.pdbx_seq_one_letter_code
_entity_poly.pdbx_strand_id
1 'polypeptide(L)'
;MIFLAIGGEPAGIISIYDPLKREAKETIMNLRSSGFKNIIMLTGDSENADKHIAEELNIDGYLAGVLPEDKADYVKKLKDEGHIVVMVGDGVNDTPALSCADVSISLQDSSDIARELADVTLTSSSLEEIVVFKQLSKLLMKRIKRNYTRIVTLGLILLGMFGV
;
A
#
# COMPACT_ATOMS: atom_id res chain seq x y z
N MET A 1 7.77 24.33 7.00
CA MET A 1 8.20 25.72 7.15
C MET A 1 9.45 25.79 8.00
N ILE A 2 10.45 26.58 7.59
CA ILE A 2 11.69 26.83 8.33
C ILE A 2 11.71 28.31 8.67
N PHE A 3 11.81 28.64 9.96
CA PHE A 3 11.92 30.02 10.41
C PHE A 3 13.40 30.40 10.52
N LEU A 4 13.77 31.53 9.93
CA LEU A 4 15.11 32.09 10.01
C LEU A 4 15.12 33.24 11.01
N ALA A 5 16.11 33.24 11.92
CA ALA A 5 16.36 34.34 12.84
C ALA A 5 17.83 34.77 12.74
N ILE A 6 18.09 36.04 12.79
CA ILE A 6 19.43 36.63 12.79
C ILE A 6 19.52 37.52 14.04
N GLY A 7 20.50 37.27 14.90
CA GLY A 7 20.68 38.01 16.14
C GLY A 7 19.51 37.93 17.13
N GLY A 8 18.69 36.87 17.04
CA GLY A 8 17.48 36.70 17.87
C GLY A 8 16.21 37.31 17.30
N GLU A 9 16.31 38.05 16.19
CA GLU A 9 15.16 38.65 15.50
C GLU A 9 14.70 37.81 14.30
N PRO A 10 13.38 37.70 14.07
CA PRO A 10 12.84 36.98 12.91
C PRO A 10 13.31 37.66 11.61
N ALA A 11 14.03 36.87 10.77
CA ALA A 11 14.60 37.42 9.53
C ALA A 11 13.85 36.88 8.28
N GLY A 12 13.14 35.78 8.38
CA GLY A 12 12.39 35.22 7.25
C GLY A 12 11.79 33.86 7.50
N ILE A 13 11.00 33.40 6.52
CA ILE A 13 10.38 32.07 6.50
C ILE A 13 10.68 31.42 5.15
N ILE A 14 11.17 30.19 5.18
CA ILE A 14 11.28 29.34 3.99
C ILE A 14 10.12 28.34 4.06
N SER A 15 9.24 28.41 3.08
CA SER A 15 8.18 27.41 2.91
C SER A 15 8.60 26.40 1.84
N ILE A 16 8.68 25.13 2.22
CA ILE A 16 8.88 24.03 1.30
C ILE A 16 7.48 23.51 0.97
N TYR A 17 7.18 23.45 -0.31
CA TYR A 17 5.95 22.88 -0.84
C TYR A 17 6.32 21.64 -1.67
N ASP A 18 5.77 20.49 -1.27
CA ASP A 18 5.89 19.23 -2.00
C ASP A 18 4.52 18.92 -2.61
N PRO A 19 4.33 19.19 -3.90
CA PRO A 19 3.04 18.99 -4.55
C PRO A 19 2.76 17.50 -4.74
N LEU A 20 1.50 17.13 -4.67
CA LEU A 20 1.05 15.81 -5.08
C LEU A 20 1.48 15.51 -6.52
N LYS A 21 1.91 14.28 -6.77
CA LYS A 21 2.18 13.80 -8.13
C LYS A 21 0.90 13.91 -8.95
N ARG A 22 1.01 14.38 -10.19
CA ARG A 22 -0.16 14.60 -11.09
C ARG A 22 -1.00 13.36 -11.28
N GLU A 23 -0.35 12.20 -11.33
CA GLU A 23 -0.97 10.89 -11.49
C GLU A 23 -1.60 10.31 -10.21
N ALA A 24 -1.38 10.93 -9.03
CA ALA A 24 -1.81 10.35 -7.75
C ALA A 24 -3.32 10.09 -7.69
N LYS A 25 -4.13 11.05 -8.14
CA LYS A 25 -5.59 10.91 -8.14
C LYS A 25 -6.08 9.80 -9.06
N GLU A 26 -5.52 9.71 -10.26
CA GLU A 26 -5.84 8.65 -11.21
C GLU A 26 -5.43 7.28 -10.67
N THR A 27 -4.26 7.19 -10.06
CA THR A 27 -3.78 5.97 -9.42
C THR A 27 -4.73 5.48 -8.32
N ILE A 28 -5.21 6.38 -7.44
CA ILE A 28 -6.19 6.03 -6.40
C ILE A 28 -7.49 5.49 -7.02
N MET A 29 -7.99 6.10 -8.09
CA MET A 29 -9.16 5.61 -8.81
C MET A 29 -8.93 4.23 -9.42
N ASN A 30 -7.76 3.99 -9.99
CA ASN A 30 -7.36 2.71 -10.57
C ASN A 30 -7.20 1.61 -9.50
N LEU A 31 -6.67 1.95 -8.33
CA LEU A 31 -6.61 1.03 -7.18
C LEU A 31 -8.02 0.62 -6.75
N ARG A 32 -8.96 1.56 -6.58
CA ARG A 32 -10.36 1.25 -6.27
C ARG A 32 -10.99 0.33 -7.30
N SER A 33 -10.84 0.63 -8.58
CA SER A 33 -11.40 -0.17 -9.67
C SER A 33 -10.79 -1.58 -9.73
N SER A 34 -9.55 -1.73 -9.29
CA SER A 34 -8.87 -3.02 -9.18
C SER A 34 -9.36 -3.88 -8.00
N GLY A 35 -10.15 -3.29 -7.09
CA GLY A 35 -10.83 -3.98 -6.00
C GLY A 35 -10.27 -3.74 -4.60
N PHE A 36 -9.45 -2.70 -4.41
CA PHE A 36 -9.16 -2.19 -3.07
C PHE A 36 -10.39 -1.42 -2.55
N LYS A 37 -10.90 -1.82 -1.38
CA LYS A 37 -12.14 -1.26 -0.82
C LYS A 37 -11.88 0.03 -0.06
N ASN A 38 -10.84 0.00 0.79
CA ASN A 38 -10.44 1.12 1.63
C ASN A 38 -8.99 1.47 1.33
N ILE A 39 -8.72 2.74 1.14
CA ILE A 39 -7.38 3.29 0.92
C ILE A 39 -7.15 4.32 2.02
N ILE A 40 -6.12 4.09 2.83
CA ILE A 40 -5.83 4.86 4.03
C ILE A 40 -4.39 5.35 3.95
N MET A 41 -4.15 6.60 4.30
CA MET A 41 -2.82 7.19 4.37
C MET A 41 -2.35 7.23 5.83
N LEU A 42 -1.12 6.74 6.07
CA LEU A 42 -0.46 6.78 7.37
C LEU A 42 0.78 7.66 7.24
N THR A 43 0.82 8.78 7.97
CA THR A 43 1.87 9.79 7.80
C THR A 43 2.34 10.33 9.15
N GLY A 44 3.61 10.71 9.22
CA GLY A 44 4.18 11.44 10.35
C GLY A 44 4.00 12.95 10.26
N ASP A 45 3.36 13.46 9.19
CA ASP A 45 3.17 14.89 8.95
C ASP A 45 2.04 15.49 9.78
N SER A 46 1.79 16.79 9.58
CA SER A 46 0.77 17.50 10.35
C SER A 46 -0.64 17.24 9.82
N GLU A 47 -1.59 17.14 10.73
CA GLU A 47 -3.00 16.85 10.45
C GLU A 47 -3.63 17.77 9.39
N ASN A 48 -3.28 19.05 9.37
CA ASN A 48 -3.84 19.99 8.41
C ASN A 48 -3.40 19.72 6.96
N ALA A 49 -2.13 19.32 6.76
CA ALA A 49 -1.61 18.97 5.45
C ALA A 49 -2.24 17.67 4.94
N ASP A 50 -2.31 16.69 5.80
CA ASP A 50 -2.81 15.34 5.49
C ASP A 50 -4.30 15.32 5.20
N LYS A 51 -5.08 16.13 5.92
CA LYS A 51 -6.51 16.30 5.65
C LYS A 51 -6.76 16.80 4.23
N HIS A 52 -6.02 17.84 3.83
CA HIS A 52 -6.17 18.41 2.48
C HIS A 52 -5.80 17.38 1.40
N ILE A 53 -4.71 16.65 1.59
CA ILE A 53 -4.27 15.58 0.67
C ILE A 53 -5.32 14.47 0.60
N ALA A 54 -5.87 14.03 1.73
CA ALA A 54 -6.87 12.99 1.80
C ALA A 54 -8.17 13.39 1.06
N GLU A 55 -8.60 14.63 1.24
CA GLU A 55 -9.76 15.19 0.54
C GLU A 55 -9.51 15.31 -0.96
N GLU A 56 -8.34 15.82 -1.38
CA GLU A 56 -7.97 15.97 -2.78
C GLU A 56 -7.88 14.63 -3.51
N LEU A 57 -7.30 13.61 -2.87
CA LEU A 57 -7.17 12.26 -3.40
C LEU A 57 -8.43 11.42 -3.25
N ASN A 58 -9.42 11.89 -2.48
CA ASN A 58 -10.64 11.14 -2.17
C ASN A 58 -10.34 9.74 -1.61
N ILE A 59 -9.41 9.65 -0.64
CA ILE A 59 -9.12 8.42 0.10
C ILE A 59 -10.08 8.25 1.28
N ASP A 60 -10.18 7.02 1.82
CA ASP A 60 -11.20 6.66 2.81
C ASP A 60 -10.85 7.09 4.23
N GLY A 61 -9.56 7.36 4.48
CA GLY A 61 -9.10 7.80 5.78
C GLY A 61 -7.63 8.19 5.77
N TYR A 62 -7.22 8.87 6.82
CA TYR A 62 -5.82 9.18 7.09
C TYR A 62 -5.55 9.15 8.59
N LEU A 63 -4.32 8.85 8.96
CA LEU A 63 -3.78 9.06 10.30
C LEU A 63 -2.54 9.93 10.17
N ALA A 64 -2.59 11.10 10.80
CA ALA A 64 -1.54 12.09 10.83
C ALA A 64 -0.70 11.98 12.11
N GLY A 65 0.56 12.43 12.05
CA GLY A 65 1.43 12.50 13.21
C GLY A 65 1.74 11.15 13.87
N VAL A 66 1.61 10.04 13.14
CA VAL A 66 1.79 8.69 13.70
C VAL A 66 3.26 8.29 13.74
N LEU A 67 3.66 7.68 14.85
CA LEU A 67 4.97 7.06 15.02
C LEU A 67 5.03 5.70 14.28
N PRO A 68 6.23 5.16 14.02
CA PRO A 68 6.38 3.86 13.37
C PRO A 68 5.61 2.72 14.05
N GLU A 69 5.62 2.71 15.40
CA GLU A 69 4.90 1.71 16.19
C GLU A 69 3.38 1.86 16.05
N ASP A 70 2.87 3.09 16.03
CA ASP A 70 1.44 3.36 15.87
C ASP A 70 0.92 2.87 14.50
N LYS A 71 1.76 3.02 13.44
CA LYS A 71 1.44 2.48 12.11
C LYS A 71 1.28 0.96 12.16
N ALA A 72 2.20 0.27 12.86
CA ALA A 72 2.15 -1.18 13.00
C ALA A 72 0.92 -1.64 13.79
N ASP A 73 0.59 -0.94 14.86
CA ASP A 73 -0.57 -1.27 15.70
C ASP A 73 -1.89 -1.02 14.94
N TYR A 74 -1.92 0.01 14.12
CA TYR A 74 -3.08 0.24 13.24
C TYR A 74 -3.25 -0.87 12.20
N VAL A 75 -2.18 -1.35 11.58
CA VAL A 75 -2.20 -2.49 10.66
C VAL A 75 -2.71 -3.76 11.37
N LYS A 76 -2.20 -4.06 12.56
CA LYS A 76 -2.66 -5.21 13.38
C LYS A 76 -4.16 -5.11 13.68
N LYS A 77 -4.62 -3.93 14.13
CA LYS A 77 -6.04 -3.68 14.41
C LYS A 77 -6.93 -4.00 13.20
N LEU A 78 -6.56 -3.53 12.01
CA LEU A 78 -7.33 -3.82 10.80
C LEU A 78 -7.37 -5.33 10.50
N LYS A 79 -6.26 -6.04 10.72
CA LYS A 79 -6.21 -7.51 10.55
C LYS A 79 -7.08 -8.23 11.57
N ASP A 80 -7.09 -7.79 12.82
CA ASP A 80 -7.94 -8.35 13.89
C ASP A 80 -9.43 -8.12 13.60
N GLU A 81 -9.77 -7.04 12.89
CA GLU A 81 -11.11 -6.76 12.37
C GLU A 81 -11.46 -7.61 11.12
N GLY A 82 -10.56 -8.47 10.66
CA GLY A 82 -10.77 -9.40 9.54
C GLY A 82 -10.49 -8.80 8.15
N HIS A 83 -9.82 -7.67 8.09
CA HIS A 83 -9.37 -7.09 6.83
C HIS A 83 -8.08 -7.73 6.33
N ILE A 84 -7.94 -7.85 5.01
CA ILE A 84 -6.67 -8.17 4.36
C ILE A 84 -5.96 -6.87 4.07
N VAL A 85 -4.84 -6.65 4.72
CA VAL A 85 -4.09 -5.40 4.67
C VAL A 85 -2.91 -5.50 3.71
N VAL A 86 -2.88 -4.60 2.74
CA VAL A 86 -1.70 -4.36 1.89
C VAL A 86 -1.04 -3.07 2.38
N MET A 87 0.18 -3.17 2.87
CA MET A 87 0.97 -2.02 3.30
C MET A 87 1.97 -1.64 2.22
N VAL A 88 2.02 -0.36 1.89
CA VAL A 88 3.02 0.22 0.99
C VAL A 88 3.86 1.21 1.78
N GLY A 89 5.17 1.06 1.73
CA GLY A 89 6.09 1.93 2.43
C GLY A 89 7.42 2.06 1.70
N ASP A 90 8.14 3.15 1.97
CA ASP A 90 9.41 3.47 1.31
C ASP A 90 10.58 3.66 2.29
N GLY A 91 10.31 3.78 3.56
CA GLY A 91 11.28 4.12 4.58
C GLY A 91 11.49 3.05 5.66
N VAL A 92 12.57 3.25 6.43
CA VAL A 92 12.87 2.48 7.62
C VAL A 92 11.74 2.61 8.66
N ASN A 93 11.08 3.77 8.70
CA ASN A 93 9.98 4.07 9.62
C ASN A 93 8.71 3.24 9.34
N ASP A 94 8.57 2.71 8.13
CA ASP A 94 7.43 1.86 7.76
C ASP A 94 7.69 0.37 8.01
N THR A 95 8.93 0.00 8.31
CA THR A 95 9.36 -1.38 8.56
C THR A 95 8.49 -2.16 9.54
N PRO A 96 8.11 -1.60 10.72
CA PRO A 96 7.23 -2.32 11.64
C PRO A 96 5.84 -2.59 11.05
N ALA A 97 5.27 -1.63 10.32
CA ALA A 97 3.96 -1.78 9.66
C ALA A 97 4.01 -2.74 8.47
N LEU A 98 5.07 -2.68 7.65
CA LEU A 98 5.30 -3.64 6.56
C LEU A 98 5.36 -5.07 7.08
N SER A 99 6.08 -5.31 8.18
CA SER A 99 6.21 -6.64 8.78
C SER A 99 4.90 -7.20 9.36
N CYS A 100 3.93 -6.34 9.68
CA CYS A 100 2.63 -6.73 10.25
C CYS A 100 1.55 -6.97 9.18
N ALA A 101 1.73 -6.48 7.97
CA ALA A 101 0.74 -6.57 6.89
C ALA A 101 0.54 -7.99 6.37
N ASP A 102 -0.54 -8.26 5.65
CA ASP A 102 -0.74 -9.52 4.92
C ASP A 102 0.04 -9.55 3.61
N VAL A 103 0.26 -8.38 3.02
CA VAL A 103 1.14 -8.16 1.87
C VAL A 103 1.86 -6.85 2.08
N SER A 104 3.18 -6.89 2.05
CA SER A 104 4.05 -5.73 2.14
C SER A 104 4.67 -5.40 0.79
N ILE A 105 4.62 -4.12 0.42
CA ILE A 105 5.13 -3.61 -0.87
C ILE A 105 6.10 -2.47 -0.59
N SER A 106 7.30 -2.56 -1.14
CA SER A 106 8.27 -1.46 -1.18
C SER A 106 8.37 -0.86 -2.57
N LEU A 107 8.63 0.44 -2.64
CA LEU A 107 8.89 1.16 -3.89
C LEU A 107 10.37 1.02 -4.29
N GLN A 108 10.70 1.33 -5.55
CA GLN A 108 12.09 1.27 -6.04
C GLN A 108 13.05 2.13 -5.21
N ASP A 109 12.62 3.33 -4.83
CA ASP A 109 13.43 4.29 -4.08
C ASP A 109 13.41 4.04 -2.56
N SER A 110 12.82 2.92 -2.13
CA SER A 110 12.76 2.54 -0.72
C SER A 110 14.15 2.23 -0.16
N SER A 111 14.28 2.36 1.16
CA SER A 111 15.48 1.94 1.87
C SER A 111 15.77 0.44 1.65
N ASP A 112 17.05 0.05 1.74
CA ASP A 112 17.45 -1.36 1.58
C ASP A 112 16.72 -2.26 2.58
N ILE A 113 16.51 -1.79 3.82
CA ILE A 113 15.79 -2.53 4.86
C ILE A 113 14.32 -2.73 4.47
N ALA A 114 13.64 -1.70 3.97
CA ALA A 114 12.25 -1.82 3.54
C ALA A 114 12.10 -2.79 2.36
N ARG A 115 13.06 -2.77 1.42
CA ARG A 115 13.08 -3.70 0.28
C ARG A 115 13.34 -5.14 0.69
N GLU A 116 14.19 -5.38 1.68
CA GLU A 116 14.51 -6.73 2.16
C GLU A 116 13.33 -7.36 2.92
N LEU A 117 12.54 -6.55 3.62
CA LEU A 117 11.40 -7.01 4.42
C LEU A 117 10.08 -7.09 3.64
N ALA A 118 9.99 -6.44 2.48
CA ALA A 118 8.79 -6.45 1.68
C ALA A 118 8.60 -7.76 0.91
N ASP A 119 7.37 -8.26 0.85
CA ASP A 119 7.01 -9.42 0.01
C ASP A 119 7.16 -9.10 -1.48
N VAL A 120 6.98 -7.84 -1.84
CA VAL A 120 7.05 -7.34 -3.23
C VAL A 120 7.83 -6.04 -3.25
N THR A 121 8.82 -5.96 -4.15
CA THR A 121 9.51 -4.72 -4.46
C THR A 121 9.13 -4.28 -5.87
N LEU A 122 8.60 -3.06 -5.99
CA LEU A 122 8.26 -2.49 -7.30
C LEU A 122 9.53 -2.00 -8.02
N THR A 123 9.49 -2.02 -9.34
CA THR A 123 10.63 -1.61 -10.18
C THR A 123 10.63 -0.12 -10.50
N SER A 124 9.59 0.57 -10.08
CA SER A 124 9.47 2.03 -10.16
C SER A 124 8.89 2.61 -8.87
N SER A 125 8.94 3.93 -8.73
CA SER A 125 8.31 4.67 -7.64
C SER A 125 6.86 5.07 -7.98
N SER A 126 6.23 4.39 -8.95
CA SER A 126 4.85 4.60 -9.33
C SER A 126 3.93 3.58 -8.65
N LEU A 127 2.94 4.08 -7.93
CA LEU A 127 1.90 3.24 -7.33
C LEU A 127 1.01 2.54 -8.37
N GLU A 128 1.06 2.94 -9.64
CA GLU A 128 0.32 2.26 -10.73
C GLU A 128 0.77 0.82 -10.92
N GLU A 129 2.03 0.49 -10.61
CA GLU A 129 2.52 -0.89 -10.65
C GLU A 129 1.74 -1.81 -9.71
N ILE A 130 1.18 -1.28 -8.61
CA ILE A 130 0.32 -2.05 -7.70
C ILE A 130 -0.96 -2.50 -8.41
N VAL A 131 -1.52 -1.65 -9.27
CA VAL A 131 -2.71 -1.98 -10.07
C VAL A 131 -2.38 -3.12 -11.04
N VAL A 132 -1.24 -3.02 -11.73
CA VAL A 132 -0.76 -4.07 -12.64
C VAL A 132 -0.52 -5.38 -11.88
N PHE A 133 0.17 -5.31 -10.75
CA PHE A 133 0.43 -6.47 -9.88
C PHE A 133 -0.88 -7.14 -9.44
N LYS A 134 -1.88 -6.36 -9.03
CA LYS A 134 -3.21 -6.89 -8.65
C LYS A 134 -3.93 -7.57 -9.80
N GLN A 135 -3.83 -7.01 -11.02
CA GLN A 135 -4.41 -7.63 -12.21
C GLN A 135 -3.73 -8.94 -12.56
N LEU A 136 -2.39 -8.99 -12.53
CA LEU A 136 -1.61 -10.20 -12.76
C LEU A 136 -1.95 -11.28 -11.73
N SER A 137 -2.05 -10.92 -10.45
CA SER A 137 -2.44 -11.83 -9.37
C SER A 137 -3.83 -12.45 -9.61
N LYS A 138 -4.81 -11.64 -10.05
CA LYS A 138 -6.15 -12.14 -10.42
C LYS A 138 -6.11 -13.12 -11.60
N LEU A 139 -5.33 -12.81 -12.63
CA LEU A 139 -5.18 -13.69 -13.81
C LEU A 139 -4.50 -15.00 -13.42
N LEU A 140 -3.46 -14.95 -12.61
CA LEU A 140 -2.77 -16.13 -12.09
C LEU A 140 -3.72 -17.02 -11.30
N MET A 141 -4.46 -16.45 -10.35
CA MET A 141 -5.43 -17.20 -9.53
C MET A 141 -6.55 -17.83 -10.38
N LYS A 142 -7.02 -17.11 -11.40
CA LYS A 142 -7.99 -17.67 -12.37
C LYS A 142 -7.41 -18.87 -13.12
N ARG A 143 -6.14 -18.80 -13.53
CA ARG A 143 -5.44 -19.90 -14.20
C ARG A 143 -5.25 -21.10 -13.28
N ILE A 144 -4.83 -20.87 -12.04
CA ILE A 144 -4.65 -21.93 -11.02
C ILE A 144 -5.98 -22.63 -10.77
N LYS A 145 -7.06 -21.88 -10.48
CA LYS A 145 -8.40 -22.45 -10.25
C LYS A 145 -8.87 -23.30 -11.44
N ARG A 146 -8.71 -22.77 -12.66
CA ARG A 146 -9.08 -23.50 -13.88
C ARG A 146 -8.31 -24.82 -14.05
N ASN A 147 -7.00 -24.78 -13.82
CA ASN A 147 -6.17 -26.00 -13.92
C ASN A 147 -6.56 -27.01 -12.84
N TYR A 148 -6.76 -26.55 -11.60
CA TYR A 148 -7.22 -27.41 -10.50
C TYR A 148 -8.56 -28.08 -10.83
N THR A 149 -9.56 -27.32 -11.28
CA THR A 149 -10.87 -27.86 -11.67
C THR A 149 -10.72 -28.92 -12.76
N ARG A 150 -9.90 -28.67 -13.79
CA ARG A 150 -9.67 -29.64 -14.87
C ARG A 150 -9.06 -30.92 -14.37
N ILE A 151 -8.05 -30.86 -13.50
CA ILE A 151 -7.38 -32.05 -12.95
C ILE A 151 -8.36 -32.84 -12.10
N VAL A 152 -9.12 -32.20 -11.21
CA VAL A 152 -10.11 -32.89 -10.36
C VAL A 152 -11.22 -33.51 -11.21
N THR A 153 -11.75 -32.79 -12.20
CA THR A 153 -12.81 -33.30 -13.07
C THR A 153 -12.33 -34.51 -13.87
N LEU A 154 -11.13 -34.43 -14.44
CA LEU A 154 -10.55 -35.55 -15.19
C LEU A 154 -10.31 -36.76 -14.29
N GLY A 155 -9.79 -36.54 -13.07
CA GLY A 155 -9.59 -37.61 -12.07
C GLY A 155 -10.90 -38.28 -11.67
N LEU A 156 -11.97 -37.54 -11.46
CA LEU A 156 -13.29 -38.10 -11.16
C LEU A 156 -13.87 -38.89 -12.32
N ILE A 157 -13.70 -38.44 -13.56
CA ILE A 157 -14.14 -39.15 -14.75
C ILE A 157 -13.39 -40.48 -14.87
N LEU A 158 -12.07 -40.51 -14.70
CA LEU A 158 -11.28 -41.70 -14.73
C LEU A 158 -11.67 -42.69 -13.64
N LEU A 159 -11.88 -42.23 -12.39
CA LEU A 159 -12.38 -43.09 -11.31
C LEU A 159 -13.75 -43.70 -11.63
N GLY A 160 -14.67 -42.91 -12.20
CA GLY A 160 -15.98 -43.40 -12.61
C GLY A 160 -15.94 -44.37 -13.78
N MET A 161 -14.93 -44.29 -14.66
CA MET A 161 -14.77 -45.21 -15.78
C MET A 161 -14.17 -46.57 -15.38
N PHE A 162 -13.36 -46.60 -14.33
CA PHE A 162 -12.74 -47.86 -13.84
C PHE A 162 -13.53 -48.58 -12.75
N GLY A 163 -14.73 -48.05 -12.41
CA GLY A 163 -15.78 -48.73 -11.63
C GLY A 163 -15.27 -49.42 -10.36
N VAL A 164 -15.02 -48.61 -9.33
CA VAL A 164 -14.91 -49.08 -7.96
C VAL A 164 -16.04 -48.51 -7.15
#